data_c72b9a84a5ef2ca669f2e34e930114b5
#
_entry.id   c72b9a84a5ef2ca669f2e34e930114b5
#
_cell.length_a   1.000
_cell.length_b   1.000
_cell.length_c   1.000
_cell.angle_alpha   90.00
_cell.angle_beta   90.00
_cell.angle_gamma   90.00
#
_symmetry.space_group_name_H-M   'P 1'
#
loop_
_entity.id
_entity.type
_entity.pdbx_description
1 polymer ?
#
loop_
_entity_poly.entity_id
_entity_poly.type
_entity_poly.pdbx_seq_one_letter_code
_entity_poly.pdbx_strand_id
1 'polypeptide(L)'
;MTRRWFAAFSGAALFAPMAQAAEKAAKRIFSANPNATPKPPYSPAVGYGNVIYVSGKASYAAPDPKDIKSCVNYAFDQVEAELKNAGSSMEKVLKVQVFLRDINDYAAMNAIFAERFAKEPPARTTVAAIIPRDSLVEIDVVAFV
;
A
#
# COMPACT_ATOMS: atom_id res chain seq x y z
N MET A 1 -21.35 56.40 -51.23
CA MET A 1 -20.13 55.78 -50.69
C MET A 1 -20.31 55.61 -49.15
N THR A 2 -20.71 54.45 -48.69
CA THR A 2 -21.00 54.19 -47.28
C THR A 2 -19.93 53.27 -46.74
N ARG A 3 -19.08 53.78 -45.84
CA ARG A 3 -18.05 52.98 -45.11
C ARG A 3 -18.68 52.29 -43.96
N ARG A 4 -18.71 50.89 -43.99
CA ARG A 4 -19.11 50.03 -42.89
C ARG A 4 -17.87 49.81 -42.01
N TRP A 5 -17.96 50.22 -40.74
CA TRP A 5 -17.00 49.92 -39.72
C TRP A 5 -17.34 48.53 -39.10
N PHE A 6 -16.43 47.58 -39.19
CA PHE A 6 -16.50 46.33 -38.45
C PHE A 6 -15.78 46.54 -37.12
N ALA A 7 -16.52 46.52 -36.04
CA ALA A 7 -15.96 46.45 -34.69
C ALA A 7 -15.65 44.98 -34.38
N ALA A 8 -14.36 44.66 -34.24
CA ALA A 8 -13.91 43.37 -33.79
C ALA A 8 -13.98 43.36 -32.25
N PHE A 9 -14.90 42.58 -31.69
CA PHE A 9 -14.93 42.27 -30.26
C PHE A 9 -13.90 41.14 -29.97
N SER A 10 -12.73 41.52 -29.47
CA SER A 10 -11.77 40.56 -28.89
C SER A 10 -12.18 40.22 -27.47
N GLY A 11 -12.94 39.14 -27.32
CA GLY A 11 -13.25 38.54 -26.02
C GLY A 11 -12.02 37.79 -25.50
N ALA A 12 -11.19 38.42 -24.66
CA ALA A 12 -10.19 37.73 -23.88
C ALA A 12 -10.89 36.99 -22.73
N ALA A 13 -11.11 35.68 -22.90
CA ALA A 13 -11.54 34.81 -21.81
C ALA A 13 -10.36 34.70 -20.81
N LEU A 14 -10.46 35.39 -19.69
CA LEU A 14 -9.59 35.21 -18.53
C LEU A 14 -9.88 33.85 -17.91
N PHE A 15 -9.12 32.84 -18.32
CA PHE A 15 -9.01 31.61 -17.58
C PHE A 15 -8.20 31.90 -16.29
N ALA A 16 -8.89 32.27 -15.20
CA ALA A 16 -8.31 32.26 -13.90
C ALA A 16 -8.04 30.77 -13.54
N PRO A 17 -6.78 30.37 -13.25
CA PRO A 17 -6.55 29.04 -12.71
C PRO A 17 -7.27 28.99 -11.37
N MET A 18 -8.30 28.14 -11.26
CA MET A 18 -8.84 27.75 -9.97
C MET A 18 -7.71 27.01 -9.23
N ALA A 19 -6.99 27.74 -8.40
CA ALA A 19 -6.10 27.15 -7.41
C ALA A 19 -7.01 26.36 -6.46
N GLN A 20 -7.18 25.06 -6.76
CA GLN A 20 -7.82 24.15 -5.86
C GLN A 20 -6.92 24.10 -4.63
N ALA A 21 -7.38 24.71 -3.52
CA ALA A 21 -6.65 24.70 -2.28
C ALA A 21 -6.39 23.22 -1.94
N ALA A 22 -5.14 22.80 -2.03
CA ALA A 22 -4.75 21.45 -1.67
C ALA A 22 -5.17 21.24 -0.21
N GLU A 23 -6.16 20.38 0.00
CA GLU A 23 -6.60 20.02 1.34
C GLU A 23 -5.37 19.57 2.14
N LYS A 24 -5.12 20.21 3.28
CA LYS A 24 -3.91 19.95 4.06
C LYS A 24 -3.92 18.48 4.48
N ALA A 25 -3.02 17.69 3.90
CA ALA A 25 -2.95 16.26 4.17
C ALA A 25 -2.80 16.02 5.68
N ALA A 26 -3.67 15.18 6.25
CA ALA A 26 -3.65 14.79 7.64
C ALA A 26 -3.31 13.31 7.77
N LYS A 27 -2.67 12.92 8.89
CA LYS A 27 -2.43 11.52 9.22
C LYS A 27 -3.77 10.84 9.48
N ARG A 28 -4.02 9.73 8.81
CA ARG A 28 -5.18 8.85 9.02
C ARG A 28 -4.71 7.53 9.59
N ILE A 29 -5.46 6.96 10.54
CA ILE A 29 -5.18 5.63 11.11
C ILE A 29 -6.28 4.70 10.65
N PHE A 30 -5.89 3.54 10.11
CA PHE A 30 -6.80 2.48 9.71
C PHE A 30 -6.65 1.31 10.68
N SER A 31 -7.76 0.84 11.22
CA SER A 31 -7.81 -0.31 12.11
C SER A 31 -9.15 -1.02 11.95
N ALA A 32 -9.12 -2.30 11.70
CA ALA A 32 -10.33 -3.12 11.66
C ALA A 32 -10.97 -3.25 13.06
N ASN A 33 -10.20 -3.03 14.14
CA ASN A 33 -10.68 -3.02 15.51
C ASN A 33 -10.18 -1.77 16.27
N PRO A 34 -10.81 -0.59 16.06
CA PRO A 34 -10.39 0.66 16.71
C PRO A 34 -10.57 0.63 18.24
N ASN A 35 -11.41 -0.28 18.77
CA ASN A 35 -11.72 -0.43 20.18
C ASN A 35 -10.96 -1.59 20.86
N ALA A 36 -9.92 -2.11 20.23
CA ALA A 36 -9.12 -3.18 20.81
C ALA A 36 -8.59 -2.83 22.22
N THR A 37 -8.69 -3.78 23.14
CA THR A 37 -8.20 -3.62 24.51
C THR A 37 -7.35 -4.84 24.88
N PRO A 38 -6.06 -4.66 25.22
CA PRO A 38 -5.31 -3.41 25.19
C PRO A 38 -5.08 -2.93 23.75
N LYS A 39 -4.90 -1.62 23.57
CA LYS A 39 -4.51 -1.07 22.26
C LYS A 39 -3.09 -1.54 21.90
N PRO A 40 -2.84 -2.01 20.68
CA PRO A 40 -1.50 -2.32 20.25
C PRO A 40 -0.64 -1.03 20.21
N PRO A 41 0.69 -1.12 20.42
CA PRO A 41 1.58 0.03 20.42
C PRO A 41 1.84 0.62 19.01
N TYR A 42 1.21 0.06 17.99
CA TYR A 42 1.33 0.50 16.59
C TYR A 42 -0.05 0.46 15.90
N SER A 43 -0.15 1.12 14.76
CA SER A 43 -1.36 1.10 13.91
C SER A 43 -1.21 0.04 12.82
N PRO A 44 -2.25 -0.76 12.50
CA PRO A 44 -2.20 -1.75 11.42
C PRO A 44 -1.90 -1.14 10.05
N ALA A 45 -2.45 0.04 9.77
CA ALA A 45 -2.10 0.86 8.63
C ALA A 45 -2.25 2.35 8.94
N VAL A 46 -1.44 3.17 8.25
CA VAL A 46 -1.43 4.63 8.39
C VAL A 46 -1.42 5.26 6.99
N GLY A 47 -2.24 6.29 6.78
CA GLY A 47 -2.27 7.06 5.54
C GLY A 47 -1.86 8.51 5.74
N TYR A 48 -1.26 9.10 4.70
CA TYR A 48 -1.00 10.52 4.58
C TYR A 48 -1.12 10.94 3.10
N GLY A 49 -1.96 11.91 2.82
CA GLY A 49 -2.33 12.21 1.43
C GLY A 49 -2.98 10.99 0.79
N ASN A 50 -2.47 10.56 -0.36
CA ASN A 50 -2.90 9.36 -1.06
C ASN A 50 -2.03 8.12 -0.78
N VAL A 51 -1.04 8.20 0.12
CA VAL A 51 -0.13 7.09 0.44
C VAL A 51 -0.60 6.35 1.68
N ILE A 52 -0.53 5.02 1.64
CA ILE A 52 -0.84 4.09 2.72
C ILE A 52 0.42 3.29 3.08
N TYR A 53 0.71 3.21 4.38
CA TYR A 53 1.76 2.38 4.96
C TYR A 53 1.08 1.27 5.77
N VAL A 54 1.28 0.02 5.39
CA VAL A 54 0.78 -1.16 6.11
C VAL A 54 1.90 -1.72 6.96
N SER A 55 1.64 -1.91 8.25
CA SER A 55 2.59 -2.52 9.19
C SER A 55 2.86 -3.99 8.87
N GLY A 56 4.02 -4.49 9.28
CA GLY A 56 4.45 -5.86 9.08
C GLY A 56 3.39 -6.89 9.46
N LYS A 57 3.18 -7.86 8.60
CA LYS A 57 2.30 -9.00 8.76
C LYS A 57 3.12 -10.27 8.88
N ALA A 58 3.31 -10.70 10.12
CA ALA A 58 4.10 -11.88 10.45
C ALA A 58 3.25 -13.16 10.35
N SER A 59 3.88 -14.27 9.97
CA SER A 59 3.21 -15.52 9.60
C SER A 59 2.93 -16.49 10.76
N TYR A 60 3.11 -16.08 12.02
CA TYR A 60 2.97 -16.98 13.19
C TYR A 60 1.61 -17.68 13.33
N ALA A 61 0.55 -17.15 12.73
CA ALA A 61 -0.79 -17.72 12.75
C ALA A 61 -1.22 -18.31 11.39
N ALA A 62 -0.26 -18.62 10.51
CA ALA A 62 -0.53 -19.30 9.26
C ALA A 62 -1.13 -20.70 9.49
N PRO A 63 -1.96 -21.23 8.59
CA PRO A 63 -2.54 -22.57 8.71
C PRO A 63 -1.48 -23.68 8.91
N ASP A 64 -0.36 -23.58 8.22
CA ASP A 64 0.86 -24.35 8.48
C ASP A 64 2.03 -23.39 8.73
N PRO A 65 2.37 -23.10 10.00
CA PRO A 65 3.41 -22.14 10.34
C PRO A 65 4.84 -22.67 10.10
N LYS A 66 5.00 -23.93 9.68
CA LYS A 66 6.27 -24.55 9.32
C LYS A 66 6.50 -24.63 7.80
N ASP A 67 5.45 -24.44 7.00
CA ASP A 67 5.56 -24.40 5.54
C ASP A 67 5.69 -22.94 5.07
N ILE A 68 6.79 -22.63 4.40
CA ILE A 68 7.08 -21.28 3.93
C ILE A 68 6.00 -20.78 2.93
N LYS A 69 5.45 -21.66 2.09
CA LYS A 69 4.41 -21.26 1.12
C LYS A 69 3.11 -20.88 1.83
N SER A 70 2.70 -21.66 2.83
CA SER A 70 1.57 -21.31 3.70
C SER A 70 1.81 -19.97 4.40
N CYS A 71 3.00 -19.76 4.94
CA CYS A 71 3.39 -18.54 5.64
C CYS A 71 3.36 -17.31 4.73
N VAL A 72 3.92 -17.39 3.53
CA VAL A 72 3.94 -16.27 2.57
C VAL A 72 2.53 -15.91 2.11
N ASN A 73 1.71 -16.90 1.76
CA ASN A 73 0.32 -16.67 1.40
C ASN A 73 -0.45 -15.99 2.52
N TYR A 74 -0.34 -16.51 3.75
CA TYR A 74 -0.99 -15.92 4.91
C TYR A 74 -0.58 -14.46 5.12
N ALA A 75 0.72 -14.15 5.05
CA ALA A 75 1.20 -12.77 5.22
C ALA A 75 0.61 -11.83 4.15
N PHE A 76 0.56 -12.25 2.88
CA PHE A 76 -0.07 -11.47 1.81
C PHE A 76 -1.59 -11.33 1.99
N ASP A 77 -2.30 -12.35 2.45
CA ASP A 77 -3.74 -12.26 2.74
C ASP A 77 -4.01 -11.22 3.83
N GLN A 78 -3.16 -11.15 4.87
CA GLN A 78 -3.25 -10.11 5.90
C GLN A 78 -2.93 -8.70 5.36
N VAL A 79 -1.92 -8.57 4.49
CA VAL A 79 -1.63 -7.31 3.79
C VAL A 79 -2.82 -6.85 2.95
N GLU A 80 -3.39 -7.75 2.14
CA GLU A 80 -4.54 -7.44 1.29
C GLU A 80 -5.77 -6.99 2.11
N ALA A 81 -6.02 -7.65 3.25
CA ALA A 81 -7.11 -7.25 4.16
C ALA A 81 -6.92 -5.82 4.69
N GLU A 82 -5.69 -5.45 5.09
CA GLU A 82 -5.41 -4.09 5.56
C GLU A 82 -5.47 -3.05 4.42
N LEU A 83 -5.02 -3.38 3.23
CA LEU A 83 -5.15 -2.51 2.06
C LEU A 83 -6.63 -2.23 1.76
N LYS A 84 -7.49 -3.26 1.75
CA LYS A 84 -8.94 -3.12 1.56
C LYS A 84 -9.57 -2.24 2.66
N ASN A 85 -9.18 -2.45 3.91
CA ASN A 85 -9.63 -1.63 5.04
C ASN A 85 -9.22 -0.16 4.89
N ALA A 86 -8.09 0.12 4.24
CA ALA A 86 -7.60 1.46 3.98
C ALA A 86 -8.11 2.08 2.66
N GLY A 87 -8.95 1.38 1.88
CA GLY A 87 -9.47 1.84 0.59
C GLY A 87 -8.49 1.67 -0.58
N SER A 88 -7.53 0.75 -0.43
CA SER A 88 -6.52 0.41 -1.45
C SER A 88 -6.66 -1.06 -1.92
N SER A 89 -5.70 -1.56 -2.70
CA SER A 89 -5.69 -2.94 -3.20
C SER A 89 -4.26 -3.40 -3.51
N MET A 90 -4.08 -4.68 -3.82
CA MET A 90 -2.78 -5.26 -4.18
C MET A 90 -2.20 -4.62 -5.45
N GLU A 91 -3.02 -4.25 -6.42
CA GLU A 91 -2.58 -3.58 -7.67
C GLU A 91 -2.03 -2.17 -7.44
N LYS A 92 -2.34 -1.58 -6.29
CA LYS A 92 -1.87 -0.24 -5.91
C LYS A 92 -0.63 -0.26 -5.02
N VAL A 93 -0.03 -1.43 -4.81
CA VAL A 93 1.20 -1.55 -4.03
C VAL A 93 2.39 -1.00 -4.81
N LEU A 94 3.12 -0.08 -4.20
CA LEU A 94 4.31 0.58 -4.76
C LEU A 94 5.61 -0.09 -4.29
N LYS A 95 5.61 -0.53 -3.04
CA LYS A 95 6.79 -1.11 -2.39
C LYS A 95 6.38 -2.26 -1.49
N VAL A 96 7.15 -3.33 -1.53
CA VAL A 96 7.08 -4.46 -0.59
C VAL A 96 8.43 -4.63 0.09
N GLN A 97 8.43 -4.82 1.41
CA GLN A 97 9.56 -5.31 2.17
C GLN A 97 9.24 -6.72 2.65
N VAL A 98 10.15 -7.64 2.41
CA VAL A 98 10.03 -9.05 2.82
C VAL A 98 11.18 -9.38 3.74
N PHE A 99 10.86 -9.82 4.94
CA PHE A 99 11.79 -10.34 5.93
C PHE A 99 11.61 -11.85 5.97
N LEU A 100 12.66 -12.61 5.62
CA LEU A 100 12.68 -14.07 5.70
C LEU A 100 13.48 -14.51 6.91
N ARG A 101 13.02 -15.52 7.62
CA ARG A 101 13.80 -16.13 8.71
C ARG A 101 15.03 -16.83 8.18
N ASP A 102 14.89 -17.53 7.06
CA ASP A 102 15.97 -18.21 6.35
C ASP A 102 16.01 -17.73 4.90
N ILE A 103 17.18 -17.28 4.44
CA ILE A 103 17.38 -16.84 3.05
C ILE A 103 17.22 -18.00 2.05
N ASN A 104 17.37 -19.24 2.46
CA ASN A 104 17.14 -20.41 1.61
C ASN A 104 15.65 -20.54 1.17
N ASP A 105 14.73 -19.89 1.87
CA ASP A 105 13.31 -19.81 1.50
C ASP A 105 13.03 -18.81 0.37
N TYR A 106 14.05 -18.08 -0.11
CA TYR A 106 13.90 -17.03 -1.12
C TYR A 106 13.20 -17.52 -2.40
N ALA A 107 13.56 -18.70 -2.92
CA ALA A 107 12.99 -19.22 -4.15
C ALA A 107 11.49 -19.56 -3.98
N ALA A 108 11.11 -20.18 -2.88
CA ALA A 108 9.72 -20.52 -2.57
C ALA A 108 8.85 -19.27 -2.35
N MET A 109 9.37 -18.29 -1.59
CA MET A 109 8.72 -16.98 -1.42
C MET A 109 8.55 -16.26 -2.76
N ASN A 110 9.59 -16.27 -3.61
CA ASN A 110 9.58 -15.56 -4.89
C ASN A 110 8.54 -16.13 -5.87
N ALA A 111 8.27 -17.43 -5.85
CA ALA A 111 7.21 -18.05 -6.64
C ALA A 111 5.83 -17.49 -6.27
N ILE A 112 5.51 -17.43 -4.96
CA ILE A 112 4.24 -16.84 -4.48
C ILE A 112 4.17 -15.34 -4.81
N PHE A 113 5.28 -14.61 -4.62
CA PHE A 113 5.34 -13.19 -4.96
C PHE A 113 4.99 -12.94 -6.43
N ALA A 114 5.55 -13.73 -7.35
CA ALA A 114 5.27 -13.61 -8.79
C ALA A 114 3.80 -13.88 -9.13
N GLU A 115 3.14 -14.80 -8.44
CA GLU A 115 1.70 -15.06 -8.60
C GLU A 115 0.85 -13.88 -8.10
N ARG A 116 1.20 -13.30 -6.92
CA ARG A 116 0.47 -12.18 -6.32
C ARG A 116 0.59 -10.88 -7.10
N PHE A 117 1.70 -10.68 -7.83
CA PHE A 117 2.01 -9.47 -8.60
C PHE A 117 2.30 -9.79 -10.07
N ALA A 118 1.47 -10.63 -10.70
CA ALA A 118 1.72 -11.17 -12.04
C ALA A 118 1.79 -10.12 -13.16
N LYS A 119 1.10 -8.97 -13.01
CA LYS A 119 1.01 -7.95 -14.09
C LYS A 119 2.05 -6.85 -13.94
N GLU A 120 2.05 -6.16 -12.80
CA GLU A 120 2.87 -4.98 -12.52
C GLU A 120 3.53 -5.14 -11.14
N PRO A 121 4.68 -5.82 -11.05
CA PRO A 121 5.32 -6.07 -9.77
C PRO A 121 5.82 -4.76 -9.13
N PRO A 122 5.58 -4.55 -7.82
CA PRO A 122 6.08 -3.40 -7.09
C PRO A 122 7.60 -3.46 -6.89
N ALA A 123 8.20 -2.34 -6.51
CA ALA A 123 9.57 -2.34 -6.01
C ALA A 123 9.65 -3.23 -4.76
N ARG A 124 10.70 -4.07 -4.65
CA ARG A 124 10.86 -4.98 -3.51
C ARG A 124 12.26 -4.89 -2.89
N THR A 125 12.29 -5.11 -1.58
CA THR A 125 13.51 -5.45 -0.84
C THR A 125 13.26 -6.74 -0.08
N THR A 126 14.19 -7.67 -0.11
CA THR A 126 14.13 -8.92 0.66
C THR A 126 15.41 -9.09 1.45
N VAL A 127 15.27 -9.35 2.74
CA VAL A 127 16.40 -9.59 3.67
C VAL A 127 16.11 -10.78 4.56
N ALA A 128 17.15 -11.43 5.06
CA ALA A 128 17.05 -12.39 6.14
C ALA A 128 17.09 -11.66 7.49
N ALA A 129 16.20 -12.02 8.42
CA ALA A 129 16.09 -11.38 9.73
C ALA A 129 15.54 -12.35 10.79
N ILE A 130 15.81 -12.07 12.06
CA ILE A 130 15.11 -12.71 13.17
C ILE A 130 13.75 -12.03 13.30
N ILE A 131 12.68 -12.82 13.09
CA ILE A 131 11.31 -12.33 13.08
C ILE A 131 10.62 -12.73 14.40
N PRO A 132 9.85 -11.82 15.04
CA PRO A 132 9.13 -12.13 16.26
C PRO A 132 8.18 -13.33 16.12
N ARG A 133 7.90 -14.01 17.26
CA ARG A 133 6.94 -15.11 17.37
C ARG A 133 7.25 -16.30 16.47
N ASP A 134 8.53 -16.57 16.24
CA ASP A 134 8.99 -17.68 15.40
C ASP A 134 8.41 -17.72 13.97
N SER A 135 7.99 -16.59 13.45
CA SER A 135 7.49 -16.48 12.08
C SER A 135 8.57 -16.80 11.05
N LEU A 136 8.21 -17.47 9.96
CA LEU A 136 9.12 -17.73 8.84
C LEU A 136 9.25 -16.52 7.91
N VAL A 137 8.21 -15.69 7.83
CA VAL A 137 8.18 -14.48 7.00
C VAL A 137 7.38 -13.38 7.68
N GLU A 138 7.80 -12.13 7.43
CA GLU A 138 7.03 -10.92 7.69
C GLU A 138 7.06 -10.04 6.45
N ILE A 139 5.92 -9.40 6.13
CA ILE A 139 5.76 -8.56 4.95
C ILE A 139 5.11 -7.25 5.35
N ASP A 140 5.70 -6.12 4.93
CA ASP A 140 5.07 -4.80 4.96
C ASP A 140 4.99 -4.20 3.55
N VAL A 141 4.09 -3.23 3.37
CA VAL A 141 3.91 -2.60 2.07
C VAL A 141 3.64 -1.11 2.17
N VAL A 142 3.98 -0.40 1.10
CA VAL A 142 3.53 0.97 0.82
C VAL A 142 2.67 0.92 -0.43
N ALA A 143 1.47 1.53 -0.37
CA ALA A 143 0.50 1.57 -1.46
C ALA A 143 -0.08 2.98 -1.62
N PHE A 144 -0.95 3.18 -2.60
CA PHE A 144 -1.74 4.41 -2.76
C PHE A 144 -3.24 4.12 -2.78
N VAL A 145 -4.08 5.13 -2.63
CA VAL A 145 -5.56 5.07 -2.76
C VAL A 145 -6.04 5.68 -4.06
#